data_d7d48a04814e5eb95eb5a020c9166469
#
_entry.id   d7d48a04814e5eb95eb5a020c9166469
#
_cell.length_a   1.000
_cell.length_b   1.000
_cell.length_c   1.000
_cell.angle_alpha   90.00
_cell.angle_beta   90.00
_cell.angle_gamma   90.00
#
_symmetry.space_group_name_H-M   'P 1'
#
loop_
_entity.id
_entity.type
_entity.pdbx_description
1 polymer ?
#
loop_
_entity_poly.entity_id
_entity_poly.type
_entity_poly.pdbx_seq_one_letter_code
_entity_poly.pdbx_strand_id
1 'polypeptide(L)'
;MSASHTGRHLRHAVAGAALLAVTSFTALSVSPALAADTDLNVYNWSDYIAKDTIPNFEKQDGIHVKYDNYDSDDTLQAKLLAGSSGYDIVVPTSNYMAKQIQAGVYQKLDKSKLPNLANLDPVLMKMITDADPGNQYGVPWAYGTDGIGYNVQAVQKALGADAPVDSWALVFDPANLSKLKGCGVSFLDQAVDVFASVLQYMHKDPNSTNPADYQAAFEVLKKVRPYITQFNSSGYINDLANNDVCVAVAWSGDVGIASRRTAEAKRSYQVKFSNVKEGGLLWFDVMVIPKDAPHPEAALKWINYIEDPKVNAAITNEVFYPTANKAARQFVTPGVEQDATVYPGDDVLSKMTLMKPMPSDILRLENRLWAQLKTGH
;
A
#
# COMPACT_ATOMS: atom_id res chain seq x y z
N MET A 1 27.28 85.30 -34.82
CA MET A 1 28.24 85.11 -35.92
C MET A 1 27.78 83.97 -36.69
N SER A 2 27.04 84.23 -37.79
CA SER A 2 27.42 84.21 -39.19
C SER A 2 27.56 82.75 -39.69
N ALA A 3 26.99 82.28 -40.72
CA ALA A 3 26.17 82.70 -41.84
C ALA A 3 25.90 81.39 -42.67
N SER A 4 24.67 81.11 -43.05
CA SER A 4 24.09 81.23 -44.39
C SER A 4 24.85 80.43 -45.52
N HIS A 5 24.17 79.59 -46.22
CA HIS A 5 23.82 79.70 -47.64
C HIS A 5 23.08 78.45 -48.13
N THR A 6 21.84 78.52 -48.48
CA THR A 6 21.09 78.49 -49.75
C THR A 6 21.72 77.64 -50.88
N GLY A 7 20.83 76.76 -51.46
CA GLY A 7 21.04 76.11 -52.74
C GLY A 7 19.82 75.29 -53.11
N ARG A 8 19.00 75.93 -53.97
CA ARG A 8 17.76 75.45 -54.64
C ARG A 8 18.13 74.65 -55.89
N HIS A 9 17.40 73.60 -56.28
CA HIS A 9 16.87 73.29 -57.66
C HIS A 9 16.27 71.88 -57.63
N LEU A 10 15.05 71.75 -57.90
CA LEU A 10 14.19 71.60 -59.07
C LEU A 10 14.12 70.11 -59.61
N ARG A 11 12.87 69.56 -59.41
CA ARG A 11 12.08 68.71 -60.30
C ARG A 11 12.70 67.46 -60.96
N HIS A 12 12.07 66.30 -60.72
CA HIS A 12 11.30 65.58 -61.73
C HIS A 12 10.44 64.46 -61.08
N ALA A 13 9.14 64.45 -61.46
CA ALA A 13 8.19 63.40 -61.11
C ALA A 13 8.40 62.19 -62.00
N VAL A 14 8.45 60.95 -61.40
CA VAL A 14 8.17 59.72 -62.13
C VAL A 14 7.19 58.93 -61.29
N ALA A 15 5.99 58.70 -61.84
CA ALA A 15 5.01 57.78 -61.27
C ALA A 15 5.46 56.33 -61.50
N GLY A 16 5.62 55.59 -60.44
CA GLY A 16 5.87 54.12 -60.48
C GLY A 16 4.83 53.43 -59.62
N ALA A 17 3.90 52.71 -60.22
CA ALA A 17 2.93 51.87 -59.53
C ALA A 17 3.64 50.71 -58.83
N ALA A 18 3.65 50.68 -57.52
CA ALA A 18 4.14 49.52 -56.75
C ALA A 18 2.95 48.62 -56.39
N LEU A 19 2.93 47.41 -56.99
CA LEU A 19 2.07 46.31 -56.57
C LEU A 19 2.53 45.84 -55.18
N LEU A 20 1.65 46.02 -54.16
CA LEU A 20 1.80 45.42 -52.86
C LEU A 20 1.33 43.96 -52.93
N ALA A 21 2.29 43.02 -53.02
CA ALA A 21 2.04 41.60 -52.75
C ALA A 21 1.91 41.39 -51.25
N VAL A 22 0.70 41.19 -50.76
CA VAL A 22 0.42 40.76 -49.37
C VAL A 22 0.69 39.27 -49.26
N THR A 23 1.89 38.90 -48.81
CA THR A 23 2.21 37.53 -48.41
C THR A 23 1.59 37.27 -47.04
N SER A 24 0.47 36.54 -47.02
CA SER A 24 -0.13 36.02 -45.78
C SER A 24 0.77 34.96 -45.19
N PHE A 25 1.52 35.29 -44.17
CA PHE A 25 2.24 34.32 -43.33
C PHE A 25 1.20 33.64 -42.41
N THR A 26 0.75 32.45 -42.78
CA THR A 26 0.06 31.53 -41.87
C THR A 26 1.05 31.06 -40.85
N ALA A 27 1.06 31.65 -39.66
CA ALA A 27 1.77 31.10 -38.50
C ALA A 27 1.10 29.78 -38.14
N LEU A 28 1.72 28.67 -38.49
CA LEU A 28 1.42 27.38 -37.87
C LEU A 28 1.77 27.49 -36.39
N SER A 29 0.72 27.58 -35.55
CA SER A 29 0.86 27.41 -34.11
C SER A 29 1.24 25.95 -33.85
N VAL A 30 2.55 25.69 -33.74
CA VAL A 30 3.05 24.42 -33.20
C VAL A 30 2.74 24.47 -31.70
N SER A 31 1.64 23.84 -31.28
CA SER A 31 1.42 23.53 -29.89
C SER A 31 2.61 22.69 -29.42
N PRO A 32 3.28 23.04 -28.32
CA PRO A 32 4.30 22.16 -27.78
C PRO A 32 3.62 20.83 -27.46
N ALA A 33 4.01 19.77 -28.17
CA ALA A 33 3.70 18.42 -27.72
C ALA A 33 4.31 18.30 -26.34
N LEU A 34 3.48 18.14 -25.29
CA LEU A 34 3.97 17.70 -23.99
C LEU A 34 4.80 16.44 -24.24
N ALA A 35 6.09 16.49 -23.91
CA ALA A 35 6.92 15.29 -23.97
C ALA A 35 6.18 14.20 -23.18
N ALA A 36 6.01 13.02 -23.77
CA ALA A 36 5.41 11.91 -23.05
C ALA A 36 6.32 11.58 -21.85
N ASP A 37 5.75 11.38 -20.68
CA ASP A 37 6.49 10.94 -19.51
C ASP A 37 7.19 9.62 -19.85
N THR A 38 8.50 9.57 -19.65
CA THR A 38 9.33 8.39 -19.93
C THR A 38 9.75 7.65 -18.67
N ASP A 39 9.46 8.23 -17.51
CA ASP A 39 9.82 7.70 -16.19
C ASP A 39 8.59 7.64 -15.27
N LEU A 40 8.64 6.69 -14.33
CA LEU A 40 7.63 6.51 -13.28
C LEU A 40 8.33 6.10 -11.98
N ASN A 41 8.13 6.85 -10.92
CA ASN A 41 8.68 6.55 -9.60
C ASN A 41 7.56 5.98 -8.71
N VAL A 42 7.67 4.71 -8.35
CA VAL A 42 6.71 3.99 -7.51
C VAL A 42 7.31 3.73 -6.13
N TYR A 43 6.56 3.97 -5.07
CA TYR A 43 6.93 3.65 -3.69
C TYR A 43 5.86 2.76 -3.08
N ASN A 44 6.19 1.49 -2.88
CA ASN A 44 5.25 0.46 -2.46
C ASN A 44 5.86 -0.44 -1.37
N TRP A 45 5.07 -1.32 -0.81
CA TRP A 45 5.48 -2.31 0.17
C TRP A 45 6.50 -3.31 -0.39
N SER A 46 7.30 -3.89 0.50
CA SER A 46 8.23 -4.97 0.14
C SER A 46 7.49 -6.25 -0.23
N ASP A 47 8.07 -7.08 -1.12
CA ASP A 47 7.50 -8.39 -1.54
C ASP A 47 6.04 -8.30 -2.07
N TYR A 48 5.64 -7.22 -2.75
CA TYR A 48 4.24 -6.89 -3.00
C TYR A 48 3.88 -6.72 -4.49
N ILE A 49 4.68 -7.28 -5.39
CA ILE A 49 4.47 -7.20 -6.85
C ILE A 49 4.92 -8.49 -7.54
N ALA A 50 4.30 -8.85 -8.67
CA ALA A 50 4.74 -9.98 -9.48
C ALA A 50 5.98 -9.61 -10.32
N LYS A 51 6.87 -10.57 -10.54
CA LYS A 51 8.18 -10.38 -11.19
C LYS A 51 8.10 -9.73 -12.57
N ASP A 52 7.08 -10.11 -13.34
CA ASP A 52 6.94 -9.67 -14.73
C ASP A 52 6.10 -8.38 -14.88
N THR A 53 5.53 -7.84 -13.78
CA THR A 53 4.66 -6.67 -13.84
C THR A 53 5.39 -5.44 -14.38
N ILE A 54 6.54 -5.09 -13.83
CA ILE A 54 7.35 -3.94 -14.28
C ILE A 54 7.88 -4.14 -15.70
N PRO A 55 8.58 -5.25 -16.03
CA PRO A 55 9.09 -5.45 -17.40
C PRO A 55 7.99 -5.41 -18.48
N ASN A 56 6.81 -5.92 -18.18
CA ASN A 56 5.69 -5.90 -19.12
C ASN A 56 5.12 -4.49 -19.30
N PHE A 57 5.00 -3.70 -18.24
CA PHE A 57 4.58 -2.30 -18.32
C PHE A 57 5.58 -1.47 -19.12
N GLU A 58 6.87 -1.57 -18.81
CA GLU A 58 7.93 -0.85 -19.54
C GLU A 58 7.92 -1.18 -21.05
N LYS A 59 7.74 -2.46 -21.37
CA LYS A 59 7.64 -2.91 -22.78
C LYS A 59 6.38 -2.38 -23.48
N GLN A 60 5.25 -2.34 -22.76
CA GLN A 60 3.96 -1.93 -23.33
C GLN A 60 3.86 -0.43 -23.53
N ASP A 61 4.26 0.35 -22.53
CA ASP A 61 4.02 1.79 -22.46
C ASP A 61 5.27 2.65 -22.78
N GLY A 62 6.45 2.03 -22.84
CA GLY A 62 7.72 2.72 -23.08
C GLY A 62 8.15 3.63 -21.94
N ILE A 63 7.65 3.36 -20.72
CA ILE A 63 7.88 4.15 -19.51
C ILE A 63 8.81 3.33 -18.60
N HIS A 64 9.95 3.89 -18.20
CA HIS A 64 10.87 3.24 -17.26
C HIS A 64 10.38 3.38 -15.83
N VAL A 65 10.37 2.29 -15.06
CA VAL A 65 9.86 2.25 -13.69
C VAL A 65 10.98 2.16 -12.68
N LYS A 66 11.11 3.18 -11.84
CA LYS A 66 11.88 3.11 -10.61
C LYS A 66 10.96 2.70 -9.48
N TYR A 67 11.25 1.53 -8.87
CA TYR A 67 10.41 0.93 -7.84
C TYR A 67 11.18 0.83 -6.52
N ASP A 68 10.79 1.65 -5.55
CA ASP A 68 11.37 1.67 -4.21
C ASP A 68 10.39 1.07 -3.20
N ASN A 69 10.90 0.55 -2.09
CA ASN A 69 10.09 -0.11 -1.06
C ASN A 69 10.13 0.60 0.28
N TYR A 70 9.07 0.42 1.05
CA TYR A 70 8.97 0.76 2.47
C TYR A 70 8.29 -0.39 3.23
N ASP A 71 8.29 -0.32 4.55
CA ASP A 71 7.83 -1.37 5.47
C ASP A 71 6.84 -0.88 6.53
N SER A 72 6.49 0.41 6.52
CA SER A 72 5.47 0.97 7.41
C SER A 72 4.80 2.22 6.85
N ASP A 73 3.50 2.37 7.11
CA ASP A 73 2.74 3.58 6.77
C ASP A 73 3.32 4.84 7.42
N ASP A 74 3.91 4.73 8.61
CA ASP A 74 4.56 5.87 9.28
C ASP A 74 5.76 6.37 8.50
N THR A 75 6.57 5.46 7.92
CA THR A 75 7.69 5.82 7.02
C THR A 75 7.18 6.55 5.79
N LEU A 76 6.15 6.02 5.13
CA LEU A 76 5.51 6.66 3.98
C LEU A 76 4.94 8.04 4.37
N GLN A 77 4.19 8.12 5.47
CA GLN A 77 3.58 9.37 5.94
C GLN A 77 4.63 10.45 6.23
N ALA A 78 5.72 10.09 6.91
CA ALA A 78 6.82 11.02 7.17
C ALA A 78 7.42 11.57 5.87
N LYS A 79 7.60 10.70 4.86
CA LYS A 79 8.10 11.07 3.53
C LYS A 79 7.17 12.06 2.81
N LEU A 80 5.87 11.78 2.81
CA LEU A 80 4.86 12.62 2.15
C LEU A 80 4.69 13.98 2.83
N LEU A 81 4.68 14.02 4.16
CA LEU A 81 4.51 15.26 4.92
C LEU A 81 5.76 16.16 4.87
N ALA A 82 6.94 15.60 4.60
CA ALA A 82 8.14 16.38 4.35
C ALA A 82 8.08 17.16 3.03
N GLY A 83 7.19 16.77 2.11
CA GLY A 83 7.03 17.34 0.77
C GLY A 83 8.14 16.92 -0.19
N SER A 84 7.93 17.17 -1.48
CA SER A 84 8.87 16.80 -2.56
C SER A 84 9.28 15.35 -2.46
N SER A 85 8.27 14.46 -2.37
CA SER A 85 8.50 13.02 -2.19
C SER A 85 9.32 12.41 -3.33
N GLY A 86 9.16 12.96 -4.56
CA GLY A 86 9.79 12.49 -5.78
C GLY A 86 9.11 11.25 -6.37
N TYR A 87 8.02 10.78 -5.78
CA TYR A 87 7.25 9.65 -6.27
C TYR A 87 6.01 10.08 -7.05
N ASP A 88 5.63 9.24 -8.01
CA ASP A 88 4.44 9.39 -8.84
C ASP A 88 3.28 8.55 -8.32
N ILE A 89 3.60 7.38 -7.79
CA ILE A 89 2.65 6.47 -7.13
C ILE A 89 3.18 6.12 -5.74
N VAL A 90 2.29 6.17 -4.77
CA VAL A 90 2.50 5.59 -3.43
C VAL A 90 1.29 4.73 -3.04
N VAL A 91 1.47 3.77 -2.14
CA VAL A 91 0.45 2.75 -1.86
C VAL A 91 0.18 2.63 -0.35
N PRO A 92 -0.39 3.69 0.29
CA PRO A 92 -0.75 3.63 1.72
C PRO A 92 -1.91 2.67 1.99
N THR A 93 -2.06 2.26 3.25
CA THR A 93 -3.33 1.69 3.70
C THR A 93 -4.43 2.74 3.74
N SER A 94 -5.67 2.33 3.51
CA SER A 94 -6.82 3.24 3.35
C SER A 94 -7.09 4.12 4.57
N ASN A 95 -6.85 3.63 5.79
CA ASN A 95 -6.99 4.40 7.02
C ASN A 95 -5.95 5.55 7.13
N TYR A 96 -4.72 5.34 6.64
CA TYR A 96 -3.70 6.41 6.53
C TYR A 96 -4.02 7.36 5.39
N MET A 97 -4.43 6.84 4.22
CA MET A 97 -4.83 7.65 3.07
C MET A 97 -5.85 8.72 3.45
N ALA A 98 -6.84 8.41 4.28
CA ALA A 98 -7.87 9.37 4.70
C ALA A 98 -7.29 10.64 5.32
N LYS A 99 -6.26 10.52 6.17
CA LYS A 99 -5.58 11.68 6.78
C LYS A 99 -4.70 12.41 5.81
N GLN A 100 -4.05 11.67 4.96
CA GLN A 100 -3.18 12.20 3.91
C GLN A 100 -4.01 13.01 2.89
N ILE A 101 -5.25 12.56 2.58
CA ILE A 101 -6.22 13.34 1.79
C ILE A 101 -6.57 14.66 2.50
N GLN A 102 -6.87 14.61 3.82
CA GLN A 102 -7.18 15.81 4.61
C GLN A 102 -6.00 16.78 4.68
N ALA A 103 -4.77 16.25 4.70
CA ALA A 103 -3.54 17.05 4.64
C ALA A 103 -3.26 17.62 3.23
N GLY A 104 -4.03 17.24 2.21
CA GLY A 104 -3.91 17.76 0.85
C GLY A 104 -2.66 17.28 0.11
N VAL A 105 -2.11 16.12 0.48
CA VAL A 105 -0.87 15.58 -0.13
C VAL A 105 -1.11 14.77 -1.39
N TYR A 106 -2.37 14.54 -1.79
CA TYR A 106 -2.74 13.79 -2.99
C TYR A 106 -3.50 14.65 -3.99
N GLN A 107 -3.41 14.29 -5.26
CA GLN A 107 -4.26 14.82 -6.31
C GLN A 107 -5.44 13.89 -6.60
N LYS A 108 -6.55 14.45 -7.07
CA LYS A 108 -7.69 13.66 -7.52
C LYS A 108 -7.36 12.94 -8.82
N LEU A 109 -7.89 11.73 -8.96
CA LEU A 109 -7.72 10.93 -10.15
C LEU A 109 -8.61 11.42 -11.30
N ASP A 110 -8.04 11.52 -12.49
CA ASP A 110 -8.81 11.68 -13.72
C ASP A 110 -9.34 10.29 -14.15
N LYS A 111 -10.54 9.97 -13.68
CA LYS A 111 -11.19 8.68 -13.95
C LYS A 111 -11.47 8.41 -15.44
N SER A 112 -11.49 9.46 -16.27
CA SER A 112 -11.69 9.29 -17.73
C SER A 112 -10.50 8.56 -18.40
N LYS A 113 -9.33 8.59 -17.75
CA LYS A 113 -8.10 7.91 -18.18
C LYS A 113 -7.94 6.50 -17.58
N LEU A 114 -8.90 6.06 -16.78
CA LEU A 114 -8.84 4.80 -16.00
C LEU A 114 -10.00 3.85 -16.38
N PRO A 115 -10.13 3.41 -17.63
CA PRO A 115 -11.24 2.54 -18.07
C PRO A 115 -11.30 1.22 -17.29
N ASN A 116 -10.17 0.70 -16.81
CA ASN A 116 -10.11 -0.55 -16.05
C ASN A 116 -10.71 -0.45 -14.63
N LEU A 117 -11.06 0.75 -14.14
CA LEU A 117 -11.85 0.89 -12.90
C LEU A 117 -13.20 0.18 -12.97
N ALA A 118 -13.74 -0.06 -14.17
CA ALA A 118 -14.96 -0.84 -14.37
C ALA A 118 -14.83 -2.31 -13.90
N ASN A 119 -13.61 -2.81 -13.75
CA ASN A 119 -13.32 -4.16 -13.28
C ASN A 119 -13.42 -4.33 -11.76
N LEU A 120 -13.42 -3.22 -11.01
CA LEU A 120 -13.43 -3.25 -9.54
C LEU A 120 -14.79 -3.71 -8.99
N ASP A 121 -14.75 -4.38 -7.84
CA ASP A 121 -15.94 -4.82 -7.12
C ASP A 121 -16.60 -3.61 -6.42
N PRO A 122 -17.86 -3.28 -6.75
CA PRO A 122 -18.53 -2.13 -6.16
C PRO A 122 -18.79 -2.29 -4.64
N VAL A 123 -18.85 -3.53 -4.12
CA VAL A 123 -19.02 -3.78 -2.69
C VAL A 123 -17.73 -3.41 -1.95
N LEU A 124 -16.58 -3.86 -2.46
CA LEU A 124 -15.27 -3.52 -1.88
C LEU A 124 -14.97 -2.03 -2.03
N MET A 125 -15.29 -1.44 -3.19
CA MET A 125 -15.14 0.01 -3.39
C MET A 125 -15.99 0.84 -2.44
N LYS A 126 -17.16 0.34 -2.04
CA LYS A 126 -17.99 1.00 -1.03
C LYS A 126 -17.35 0.98 0.36
N MET A 127 -16.60 -0.07 0.71
CA MET A 127 -15.91 -0.14 2.01
C MET A 127 -14.85 0.95 2.19
N ILE A 128 -14.24 1.40 1.10
CA ILE A 128 -13.19 2.43 1.14
C ILE A 128 -13.77 3.85 1.23
N THR A 129 -15.07 4.04 1.02
CA THR A 129 -15.68 5.39 0.97
C THR A 129 -15.61 6.18 2.27
N ASP A 130 -15.43 5.53 3.43
CA ASP A 130 -15.18 6.22 4.70
C ASP A 130 -13.80 6.90 4.70
N ALA A 131 -12.83 6.33 3.99
CA ALA A 131 -11.49 6.88 3.84
C ALA A 131 -11.37 7.86 2.67
N ASP A 132 -12.06 7.59 1.56
CA ASP A 132 -12.06 8.40 0.32
C ASP A 132 -13.49 8.60 -0.19
N PRO A 133 -14.22 9.62 0.27
CA PRO A 133 -15.58 9.90 -0.15
C PRO A 133 -15.71 10.05 -1.66
N GLY A 134 -16.44 9.13 -2.30
CA GLY A 134 -16.62 9.07 -3.74
C GLY A 134 -15.45 8.43 -4.50
N ASN A 135 -14.50 7.79 -3.81
CA ASN A 135 -13.33 7.14 -4.38
C ASN A 135 -12.60 8.05 -5.37
N GLN A 136 -12.25 9.26 -4.94
CA GLN A 136 -11.71 10.30 -5.82
C GLN A 136 -10.19 10.28 -5.92
N TYR A 137 -9.50 9.66 -4.94
CA TYR A 137 -8.04 9.72 -4.81
C TYR A 137 -7.38 8.36 -4.96
N GLY A 138 -7.99 7.29 -4.45
CA GLY A 138 -7.39 5.97 -4.35
C GLY A 138 -8.02 4.92 -5.26
N VAL A 139 -7.18 3.99 -5.72
CA VAL A 139 -7.58 2.76 -6.41
C VAL A 139 -6.95 1.59 -5.66
N PRO A 140 -7.71 0.55 -5.25
CA PRO A 140 -7.15 -0.57 -4.51
C PRO A 140 -6.02 -1.26 -5.28
N TRP A 141 -4.90 -1.49 -4.59
CA TRP A 141 -3.86 -2.41 -5.03
C TRP A 141 -4.22 -3.84 -4.66
N ALA A 142 -4.51 -4.04 -3.39
CA ALA A 142 -4.93 -5.31 -2.81
C ALA A 142 -5.65 -5.04 -1.49
N TYR A 143 -6.20 -6.07 -0.87
CA TYR A 143 -6.67 -6.03 0.51
C TYR A 143 -6.15 -7.22 1.29
N GLY A 144 -6.18 -7.16 2.60
CA GLY A 144 -5.66 -8.24 3.42
C GLY A 144 -6.24 -8.23 4.83
N THR A 145 -5.81 -9.21 5.61
CA THR A 145 -6.23 -9.36 7.00
C THR A 145 -5.02 -9.55 7.91
N ASP A 146 -5.16 -9.11 9.15
CA ASP A 146 -4.22 -9.42 10.21
C ASP A 146 -4.59 -10.72 10.88
N GLY A 147 -3.57 -11.47 11.27
CA GLY A 147 -3.73 -12.74 11.96
C GLY A 147 -2.40 -13.28 12.49
N ILE A 148 -2.32 -14.59 12.59
CA ILE A 148 -1.14 -15.26 13.14
C ILE A 148 -0.51 -16.15 12.06
N GLY A 149 0.75 -15.86 11.70
CA GLY A 149 1.61 -16.77 10.94
C GLY A 149 2.35 -17.70 11.87
N TYR A 150 2.37 -19.01 11.60
CA TYR A 150 3.05 -19.93 12.49
C TYR A 150 3.59 -21.19 11.80
N ASN A 151 4.69 -21.70 12.34
CA ASN A 151 5.23 -23.03 12.02
C ASN A 151 4.48 -24.09 12.81
N VAL A 152 3.71 -24.92 12.11
CA VAL A 152 2.83 -25.93 12.70
C VAL A 152 3.59 -26.87 13.64
N GLN A 153 4.71 -27.42 13.20
CA GLN A 153 5.49 -28.41 13.95
C GLN A 153 6.17 -27.78 15.17
N ALA A 154 6.68 -26.56 15.03
CA ALA A 154 7.34 -25.86 16.13
C ALA A 154 6.35 -25.49 17.23
N VAL A 155 5.17 -24.97 16.87
CA VAL A 155 4.10 -24.60 17.82
C VAL A 155 3.56 -25.84 18.52
N GLN A 156 3.29 -26.93 17.77
CA GLN A 156 2.87 -28.22 18.38
C GLN A 156 3.92 -28.79 19.34
N LYS A 157 5.19 -28.69 19.00
CA LYS A 157 6.28 -29.14 19.88
C LYS A 157 6.32 -28.35 21.20
N ALA A 158 6.06 -27.06 21.15
CA ALA A 158 6.15 -26.16 22.30
C ALA A 158 4.90 -26.18 23.18
N LEU A 159 3.70 -26.27 22.59
CA LEU A 159 2.42 -26.09 23.26
C LEU A 159 1.53 -27.34 23.29
N GLY A 160 1.87 -28.38 22.51
CA GLY A 160 1.05 -29.57 22.34
C GLY A 160 0.01 -29.45 21.23
N ALA A 161 -0.83 -30.49 21.07
CA ALA A 161 -1.84 -30.57 20.02
C ALA A 161 -2.98 -29.55 20.19
N ASP A 162 -3.26 -29.14 21.42
CA ASP A 162 -4.33 -28.20 21.79
C ASP A 162 -3.86 -26.73 21.80
N ALA A 163 -2.75 -26.44 21.11
CA ALA A 163 -2.25 -25.06 20.97
C ALA A 163 -3.35 -24.15 20.36
N PRO A 164 -3.61 -22.97 20.96
CA PRO A 164 -4.72 -22.10 20.53
C PRO A 164 -4.34 -21.31 19.26
N VAL A 165 -4.05 -22.03 18.16
CA VAL A 165 -3.58 -21.45 16.89
C VAL A 165 -4.64 -20.61 16.19
N ASP A 166 -5.91 -20.75 16.57
CA ASP A 166 -7.06 -20.00 16.09
C ASP A 166 -7.45 -18.80 16.96
N SER A 167 -6.56 -18.37 17.86
CA SER A 167 -6.87 -17.33 18.85
C SER A 167 -5.66 -16.40 19.04
N TRP A 168 -5.93 -15.11 19.24
CA TRP A 168 -4.94 -14.14 19.69
C TRP A 168 -4.27 -14.54 21.02
N ALA A 169 -4.88 -15.44 21.81
CA ALA A 169 -4.26 -15.99 23.02
C ALA A 169 -2.93 -16.70 22.73
N LEU A 170 -2.67 -17.15 21.51
CA LEU A 170 -1.38 -17.75 21.14
C LEU A 170 -0.22 -16.76 21.36
N VAL A 171 -0.46 -15.47 21.02
CA VAL A 171 0.58 -14.42 21.03
C VAL A 171 0.41 -13.37 22.13
N PHE A 172 -0.79 -13.20 22.70
CA PHE A 172 -1.04 -12.20 23.74
C PHE A 172 -1.23 -12.78 25.14
N ASP A 173 -1.29 -14.11 25.29
CA ASP A 173 -1.23 -14.74 26.61
C ASP A 173 0.23 -15.10 26.97
N PRO A 174 0.81 -14.53 28.04
CA PRO A 174 2.17 -14.86 28.50
C PRO A 174 2.40 -16.36 28.75
N ALA A 175 1.33 -17.10 29.16
CA ALA A 175 1.43 -18.53 29.42
C ALA A 175 1.73 -19.35 28.16
N ASN A 176 1.26 -18.87 26.99
CA ASN A 176 1.54 -19.47 25.69
C ASN A 176 2.83 -18.92 25.10
N LEU A 177 2.96 -17.59 24.99
CA LEU A 177 4.07 -16.96 24.29
C LEU A 177 5.44 -17.25 24.93
N SER A 178 5.49 -17.38 26.27
CA SER A 178 6.73 -17.74 26.98
C SER A 178 7.33 -19.05 26.51
N LYS A 179 6.51 -20.04 26.15
CA LYS A 179 6.94 -21.34 25.66
C LYS A 179 7.45 -21.29 24.21
N LEU A 180 7.04 -20.26 23.44
CA LEU A 180 7.45 -20.05 22.06
C LEU A 180 8.72 -19.20 21.93
N LYS A 181 9.17 -18.53 23.01
CA LYS A 181 10.35 -17.67 22.99
C LYS A 181 11.60 -18.38 22.40
N GLY A 182 11.76 -19.67 22.70
CA GLY A 182 12.95 -20.43 22.27
C GLY A 182 12.98 -20.75 20.77
N CYS A 183 11.86 -20.65 20.04
CA CYS A 183 11.79 -20.83 18.60
C CYS A 183 11.61 -19.52 17.82
N GLY A 184 11.63 -18.38 18.51
CA GLY A 184 11.53 -17.05 17.90
C GLY A 184 10.09 -16.58 17.71
N VAL A 185 9.86 -15.31 18.08
CA VAL A 185 8.58 -14.63 18.02
C VAL A 185 8.74 -13.28 17.31
N SER A 186 7.99 -13.03 16.25
CA SER A 186 8.00 -11.76 15.54
C SER A 186 6.65 -11.04 15.67
N PHE A 187 6.68 -9.75 15.93
CA PHE A 187 5.51 -8.89 15.82
C PHE A 187 5.76 -7.89 14.68
N LEU A 188 4.71 -7.47 13.99
CA LEU A 188 4.77 -6.38 13.04
C LEU A 188 5.34 -5.13 13.73
N ASP A 189 6.20 -4.38 13.06
CA ASP A 189 6.61 -3.05 13.51
C ASP A 189 5.62 -1.99 13.00
N GLN A 190 4.35 -2.19 13.35
CA GLN A 190 3.21 -1.39 12.98
C GLN A 190 2.30 -1.22 14.20
N ALA A 191 2.36 -0.06 14.84
CA ALA A 191 1.64 0.16 16.10
C ALA A 191 0.13 -0.06 15.96
N VAL A 192 -0.48 0.50 14.91
CA VAL A 192 -1.93 0.45 14.68
C VAL A 192 -2.42 -0.99 14.60
N ASP A 193 -1.76 -1.86 13.85
CA ASP A 193 -2.16 -3.25 13.66
C ASP A 193 -2.03 -4.05 14.97
N VAL A 194 -0.89 -3.86 15.66
CA VAL A 194 -0.65 -4.60 16.91
C VAL A 194 -1.60 -4.16 18.02
N PHE A 195 -1.83 -2.85 18.22
CA PHE A 195 -2.79 -2.38 19.22
C PHE A 195 -4.22 -2.82 18.91
N ALA A 196 -4.65 -2.72 17.66
CA ALA A 196 -5.97 -3.17 17.25
C ALA A 196 -6.17 -4.67 17.46
N SER A 197 -5.14 -5.49 17.16
CA SER A 197 -5.16 -6.95 17.44
C SER A 197 -5.26 -7.25 18.95
N VAL A 198 -4.58 -6.48 19.80
CA VAL A 198 -4.70 -6.62 21.26
C VAL A 198 -6.10 -6.20 21.73
N LEU A 199 -6.68 -5.15 21.17
CA LEU A 199 -8.04 -4.74 21.49
C LEU A 199 -9.05 -5.86 21.15
N GLN A 200 -8.90 -6.54 20.02
CA GLN A 200 -9.69 -7.73 19.67
C GLN A 200 -9.50 -8.86 20.68
N TYR A 201 -8.25 -9.15 21.06
CA TYR A 201 -7.95 -10.12 22.10
C TYR A 201 -8.67 -9.79 23.43
N MET A 202 -8.80 -8.51 23.74
CA MET A 202 -9.50 -8.00 24.92
C MET A 202 -11.03 -7.91 24.74
N HIS A 203 -11.57 -8.34 23.59
CA HIS A 203 -12.98 -8.19 23.19
C HIS A 203 -13.45 -6.73 23.20
N LYS A 204 -12.57 -5.80 22.78
CA LYS A 204 -12.85 -4.39 22.59
C LYS A 204 -12.93 -4.05 21.11
N ASP A 205 -13.50 -2.89 20.80
CA ASP A 205 -13.52 -2.38 19.44
C ASP A 205 -12.08 -2.06 18.98
N PRO A 206 -11.56 -2.70 17.92
CA PRO A 206 -10.23 -2.39 17.39
C PRO A 206 -10.09 -0.96 16.85
N ASN A 207 -11.22 -0.30 16.52
CA ASN A 207 -11.26 1.12 16.15
C ASN A 207 -11.62 2.03 17.33
N SER A 208 -11.36 1.60 18.59
CA SER A 208 -11.68 2.40 19.78
C SER A 208 -11.05 3.79 19.73
N THR A 209 -11.81 4.81 20.09
CA THR A 209 -11.29 6.18 20.28
C THR A 209 -11.11 6.53 21.76
N ASN A 210 -11.20 5.55 22.65
CA ASN A 210 -11.00 5.73 24.07
C ASN A 210 -9.54 5.51 24.49
N PRO A 211 -8.80 6.54 24.94
CA PRO A 211 -7.41 6.39 25.37
C PRO A 211 -7.16 5.31 26.43
N ALA A 212 -8.14 5.05 27.30
CA ALA A 212 -8.02 4.04 28.36
C ALA A 212 -7.91 2.61 27.79
N ASP A 213 -8.49 2.34 26.61
CA ASP A 213 -8.39 1.05 25.95
C ASP A 213 -6.96 0.78 25.48
N TYR A 214 -6.30 1.79 24.96
CA TYR A 214 -4.88 1.71 24.53
C TYR A 214 -3.93 1.55 25.71
N GLN A 215 -4.21 2.20 26.84
CA GLN A 215 -3.43 1.98 28.06
C GLN A 215 -3.58 0.53 28.55
N ALA A 216 -4.80 -0.01 28.52
CA ALA A 216 -5.05 -1.40 28.91
C ALA A 216 -4.38 -2.38 27.92
N ALA A 217 -4.44 -2.11 26.60
CA ALA A 217 -3.74 -2.90 25.59
C ALA A 217 -2.21 -2.86 25.79
N PHE A 218 -1.66 -1.70 26.13
CA PHE A 218 -0.25 -1.56 26.46
C PHE A 218 0.17 -2.44 27.65
N GLU A 219 -0.68 -2.55 28.71
CA GLU A 219 -0.40 -3.44 29.83
C GLU A 219 -0.39 -4.94 29.42
N VAL A 220 -1.20 -5.33 28.44
CA VAL A 220 -1.12 -6.68 27.85
C VAL A 220 0.20 -6.85 27.10
N LEU A 221 0.55 -5.90 26.24
CA LEU A 221 1.79 -5.94 25.47
C LEU A 221 3.05 -5.98 26.35
N LYS A 222 3.08 -5.22 27.45
CA LYS A 222 4.20 -5.27 28.41
C LYS A 222 4.42 -6.66 28.99
N LYS A 223 3.35 -7.42 29.27
CA LYS A 223 3.47 -8.77 29.83
C LYS A 223 4.08 -9.76 28.84
N VAL A 224 3.84 -9.60 27.55
CA VAL A 224 4.37 -10.46 26.49
C VAL A 224 5.70 -9.98 25.91
N ARG A 225 6.02 -8.69 26.08
CA ARG A 225 7.25 -8.06 25.56
C ARG A 225 8.55 -8.88 25.81
N PRO A 226 8.78 -9.49 27.00
CA PRO A 226 9.99 -10.27 27.25
C PRO A 226 10.15 -11.51 26.37
N TYR A 227 9.11 -11.93 25.69
CA TYR A 227 9.07 -13.12 24.84
C TYR A 227 9.12 -12.79 23.34
N ILE A 228 8.93 -11.52 22.96
CA ILE A 228 9.03 -11.06 21.59
C ILE A 228 10.50 -10.92 21.22
N THR A 229 10.92 -11.65 20.18
CA THR A 229 12.30 -11.67 19.70
C THR A 229 12.59 -10.41 18.88
N GLN A 230 11.65 -10.00 18.04
CA GLN A 230 11.82 -8.86 17.13
C GLN A 230 10.49 -8.18 16.79
N PHE A 231 10.60 -6.92 16.38
CA PHE A 231 9.56 -6.17 15.66
C PHE A 231 10.04 -5.98 14.22
N ASN A 232 9.34 -6.56 13.25
CA ASN A 232 9.79 -6.57 11.86
C ASN A 232 8.59 -6.78 10.93
N SER A 233 8.37 -5.85 9.99
CA SER A 233 7.23 -5.87 9.06
C SER A 233 7.56 -6.41 7.66
N SER A 234 8.81 -6.81 7.37
CA SER A 234 9.17 -7.37 6.07
C SER A 234 10.03 -8.65 6.19
N GLY A 235 11.08 -8.63 7.01
CA GLY A 235 12.01 -9.75 7.16
C GLY A 235 11.38 -11.01 7.74
N TYR A 236 10.31 -10.88 8.53
CA TYR A 236 9.65 -12.01 9.18
C TYR A 236 9.09 -13.05 8.18
N ILE A 237 8.84 -12.68 6.92
CA ILE A 237 8.45 -13.61 5.85
C ILE A 237 9.52 -14.68 5.66
N ASN A 238 10.78 -14.24 5.52
CA ASN A 238 11.91 -15.15 5.39
C ASN A 238 12.21 -15.90 6.70
N ASP A 239 12.07 -15.22 7.82
CA ASP A 239 12.33 -15.81 9.15
C ASP A 239 11.34 -16.97 9.43
N LEU A 240 10.05 -16.82 9.08
CA LEU A 240 9.07 -17.90 9.11
C LEU A 240 9.43 -19.02 8.12
N ALA A 241 9.79 -18.67 6.88
CA ALA A 241 10.12 -19.65 5.85
C ALA A 241 11.39 -20.44 6.17
N ASN A 242 12.33 -19.86 6.93
CA ASN A 242 13.58 -20.50 7.37
C ASN A 242 13.50 -21.11 8.78
N ASN A 243 12.40 -20.91 9.51
CA ASN A 243 12.23 -21.30 10.90
C ASN A 243 13.16 -20.57 11.89
N ASP A 244 13.51 -19.32 11.58
CA ASP A 244 14.20 -18.42 12.50
C ASP A 244 13.23 -17.81 13.51
N VAL A 245 11.94 -17.69 13.11
CA VAL A 245 10.79 -17.50 14.01
C VAL A 245 9.74 -18.58 13.78
N CYS A 246 9.04 -18.98 14.84
CA CYS A 246 8.00 -20.00 14.74
C CYS A 246 6.58 -19.45 14.83
N VAL A 247 6.43 -18.19 15.24
CA VAL A 247 5.13 -17.50 15.29
C VAL A 247 5.33 -16.02 15.04
N ALA A 248 4.37 -15.43 14.32
CA ALA A 248 4.35 -14.00 14.06
C ALA A 248 2.92 -13.45 14.16
N VAL A 249 2.77 -12.22 14.68
CA VAL A 249 1.63 -11.36 14.32
C VAL A 249 1.93 -10.87 12.92
N ALA A 250 1.05 -11.14 11.96
CA ALA A 250 1.39 -11.13 10.54
C ALA A 250 0.22 -10.74 9.64
N TRP A 251 0.53 -10.33 8.44
CA TRP A 251 -0.43 -10.12 7.35
C TRP A 251 -0.64 -11.41 6.55
N SER A 252 -1.87 -11.61 6.07
CA SER A 252 -2.29 -12.87 5.45
C SER A 252 -1.45 -13.28 4.23
N GLY A 253 -1.20 -12.37 3.29
CA GLY A 253 -0.44 -12.67 2.07
C GLY A 253 1.03 -12.96 2.34
N ASP A 254 1.64 -12.25 3.28
CA ASP A 254 3.03 -12.48 3.68
C ASP A 254 3.26 -13.90 4.19
N VAL A 255 2.30 -14.41 4.97
CA VAL A 255 2.36 -15.80 5.44
C VAL A 255 2.13 -16.78 4.28
N GLY A 256 1.30 -16.41 3.28
CA GLY A 256 1.16 -17.14 2.03
C GLY A 256 2.50 -17.24 1.28
N ILE A 257 3.24 -16.13 1.17
CA ILE A 257 4.59 -16.10 0.58
C ILE A 257 5.55 -16.98 1.39
N ALA A 258 5.55 -16.88 2.72
CA ALA A 258 6.40 -17.70 3.59
C ALA A 258 6.08 -19.19 3.44
N SER A 259 4.80 -19.56 3.36
CA SER A 259 4.33 -20.93 3.13
C SER A 259 4.84 -21.48 1.79
N ARG A 260 4.73 -20.68 0.71
CA ARG A 260 5.25 -21.05 -0.61
C ARG A 260 6.77 -21.25 -0.57
N ARG A 261 7.52 -20.30 -0.02
CA ARG A 261 9.01 -20.39 0.11
C ARG A 261 9.42 -21.65 0.89
N THR A 262 8.67 -21.99 1.95
CA THR A 262 8.88 -23.21 2.74
C THR A 262 8.70 -24.48 1.90
N ALA A 263 7.63 -24.54 1.10
CA ALA A 263 7.32 -25.65 0.21
C ALA A 263 8.34 -25.80 -0.93
N GLU A 264 8.72 -24.70 -1.59
CA GLU A 264 9.75 -24.67 -2.63
C GLU A 264 11.12 -25.15 -2.11
N ALA A 265 11.49 -24.76 -0.90
CA ALA A 265 12.70 -25.21 -0.22
C ALA A 265 12.59 -26.65 0.32
N LYS A 266 11.46 -27.36 0.12
CA LYS A 266 11.18 -28.72 0.59
C LYS A 266 11.50 -28.92 2.08
N ARG A 267 11.13 -27.94 2.91
CA ARG A 267 11.31 -28.02 4.35
C ARG A 267 10.43 -29.11 4.97
N SER A 268 10.85 -29.67 6.10
CA SER A 268 10.13 -30.72 6.84
C SER A 268 8.99 -30.19 7.72
N TYR A 269 8.70 -28.90 7.67
CA TYR A 269 7.64 -28.22 8.42
C TYR A 269 6.74 -27.42 7.49
N GLN A 270 5.59 -27.00 8.02
CA GLN A 270 4.61 -26.19 7.32
C GLN A 270 4.43 -24.84 8.02
N VAL A 271 4.37 -23.78 7.23
CA VAL A 271 3.95 -22.46 7.70
C VAL A 271 2.48 -22.26 7.31
N LYS A 272 1.65 -21.81 8.26
CA LYS A 272 0.24 -21.54 8.07
C LYS A 272 -0.14 -20.17 8.60
N PHE A 273 -1.16 -19.57 7.97
CA PHE A 273 -1.86 -18.40 8.50
C PHE A 273 -3.13 -18.85 9.23
N SER A 274 -3.46 -18.15 10.30
CA SER A 274 -4.72 -18.32 11.03
C SER A 274 -5.50 -17.02 11.07
N ASN A 275 -6.71 -17.04 10.52
CA ASN A 275 -7.76 -16.07 10.81
C ASN A 275 -8.29 -16.40 12.21
N VAL A 276 -8.01 -15.54 13.17
CA VAL A 276 -8.34 -15.80 14.58
C VAL A 276 -9.83 -15.69 14.86
N LYS A 277 -10.33 -16.48 15.81
CA LYS A 277 -11.77 -16.57 16.15
C LYS A 277 -12.36 -15.32 16.78
N GLU A 278 -11.51 -14.50 17.42
CA GLU A 278 -11.91 -13.21 17.97
C GLU A 278 -12.19 -12.15 16.89
N GLY A 279 -11.83 -12.46 15.65
CA GLY A 279 -11.86 -11.57 14.49
C GLY A 279 -10.47 -10.99 14.19
N GLY A 280 -10.24 -10.73 12.90
CA GLY A 280 -9.04 -10.06 12.40
C GLY A 280 -9.36 -8.63 11.94
N LEU A 281 -8.33 -7.91 11.57
CA LEU A 281 -8.48 -6.64 10.87
C LEU A 281 -8.64 -6.89 9.38
N LEU A 282 -9.41 -6.06 8.73
CA LEU A 282 -9.50 -5.97 7.26
C LEU A 282 -8.97 -4.59 6.85
N TRP A 283 -8.10 -4.54 5.88
CA TRP A 283 -7.52 -3.31 5.36
C TRP A 283 -7.40 -3.35 3.84
N PHE A 284 -7.27 -2.19 3.24
CA PHE A 284 -7.03 -2.01 1.81
C PHE A 284 -5.78 -1.17 1.62
N ASP A 285 -4.88 -1.64 0.76
CA ASP A 285 -3.80 -0.82 0.23
C ASP A 285 -4.25 -0.19 -1.08
N VAL A 286 -3.98 1.10 -1.23
CA VAL A 286 -4.55 1.89 -2.32
C VAL A 286 -3.48 2.68 -3.05
N MET A 287 -3.45 2.56 -4.38
CA MET A 287 -2.62 3.41 -5.23
C MET A 287 -3.17 4.82 -5.22
N VAL A 288 -2.33 5.78 -4.88
CA VAL A 288 -2.64 7.22 -4.92
C VAL A 288 -1.52 7.98 -5.61
N ILE A 289 -1.83 9.15 -6.16
CA ILE A 289 -0.87 10.02 -6.83
C ILE A 289 -0.55 11.19 -5.90
N PRO A 290 0.71 11.38 -5.43
CA PRO A 290 1.12 12.55 -4.68
C PRO A 290 0.81 13.85 -5.43
N LYS A 291 0.53 14.92 -4.67
CA LYS A 291 0.21 16.22 -5.26
C LYS A 291 1.35 16.80 -6.08
N ASP A 292 2.56 16.48 -5.69
CA ASP A 292 3.83 16.91 -6.28
C ASP A 292 4.45 15.84 -7.20
N ALA A 293 3.68 14.84 -7.62
CA ALA A 293 4.14 13.80 -8.53
C ALA A 293 4.73 14.41 -9.80
N PRO A 294 5.99 14.08 -10.16
CA PRO A 294 6.63 14.64 -11.34
C PRO A 294 6.02 14.13 -12.66
N HIS A 295 5.45 12.92 -12.68
CA HIS A 295 4.95 12.26 -13.90
C HIS A 295 3.49 11.75 -13.73
N PRO A 296 2.49 12.63 -13.51
CA PRO A 296 1.12 12.22 -13.19
C PRO A 296 0.43 11.46 -14.33
N GLU A 297 0.78 11.70 -15.58
CA GLU A 297 0.23 10.95 -16.72
C GLU A 297 0.76 9.50 -16.75
N ALA A 298 2.03 9.28 -16.47
CA ALA A 298 2.60 7.94 -16.31
C ALA A 298 1.97 7.20 -15.12
N ALA A 299 1.69 7.91 -14.03
CA ALA A 299 1.00 7.37 -12.86
C ALA A 299 -0.42 6.87 -13.20
N LEU A 300 -1.19 7.62 -13.97
CA LEU A 300 -2.52 7.18 -14.43
C LEU A 300 -2.44 5.95 -15.35
N LYS A 301 -1.44 5.88 -16.24
CA LYS A 301 -1.21 4.69 -17.07
C LYS A 301 -0.89 3.47 -16.21
N TRP A 302 -0.03 3.63 -15.19
CA TRP A 302 0.30 2.56 -14.25
C TRP A 302 -0.92 2.06 -13.51
N ILE A 303 -1.74 2.93 -12.93
CA ILE A 303 -2.97 2.54 -12.22
C ILE A 303 -3.87 1.75 -13.16
N ASN A 304 -4.08 2.25 -14.39
CA ASN A 304 -4.92 1.55 -15.36
C ASN A 304 -4.35 0.20 -15.78
N TYR A 305 -3.02 0.08 -15.93
CA TYR A 305 -2.34 -1.16 -16.24
C TYR A 305 -2.46 -2.19 -15.12
N ILE A 306 -2.27 -1.78 -13.86
CA ILE A 306 -2.42 -2.66 -12.69
C ILE A 306 -3.85 -3.21 -12.61
N GLU A 307 -4.85 -2.42 -13.01
CA GLU A 307 -6.25 -2.83 -13.03
C GLU A 307 -6.65 -3.62 -14.31
N ASP A 308 -5.71 -3.97 -15.19
CA ASP A 308 -5.96 -5.04 -16.17
C ASP A 308 -6.16 -6.37 -15.44
N PRO A 309 -7.23 -7.13 -15.74
CA PRO A 309 -7.57 -8.34 -14.99
C PRO A 309 -6.47 -9.39 -14.93
N LYS A 310 -5.66 -9.53 -16.00
CA LYS A 310 -4.57 -10.51 -16.03
C LYS A 310 -3.36 -10.05 -15.25
N VAL A 311 -3.03 -8.76 -15.34
CA VAL A 311 -1.94 -8.16 -14.57
C VAL A 311 -2.25 -8.23 -13.08
N ASN A 312 -3.45 -7.83 -12.70
CA ASN A 312 -3.90 -7.84 -11.32
C ASN A 312 -3.92 -9.27 -10.72
N ALA A 313 -4.45 -10.25 -11.46
CA ALA A 313 -4.41 -11.65 -11.06
C ALA A 313 -2.99 -12.22 -10.92
N ALA A 314 -2.06 -11.82 -11.79
CA ALA A 314 -0.67 -12.23 -11.68
C ALA A 314 -0.03 -11.73 -10.37
N ILE A 315 -0.36 -10.51 -9.94
CA ILE A 315 0.05 -9.98 -8.64
C ILE A 315 -0.53 -10.83 -7.51
N THR A 316 -1.83 -11.06 -7.48
CA THR A 316 -2.47 -11.92 -6.46
C THR A 316 -1.83 -13.31 -6.39
N ASN A 317 -1.54 -13.94 -7.53
CA ASN A 317 -0.89 -15.25 -7.58
C ASN A 317 0.53 -15.25 -7.02
N GLU A 318 1.25 -14.13 -7.08
CA GLU A 318 2.61 -14.00 -6.55
C GLU A 318 2.60 -13.65 -5.07
N VAL A 319 1.72 -12.72 -4.64
CA VAL A 319 1.78 -12.13 -3.30
C VAL A 319 0.74 -12.67 -2.32
N PHE A 320 -0.20 -13.51 -2.77
CA PHE A 320 -1.25 -14.15 -1.96
C PHE A 320 -2.19 -13.17 -1.24
N TYR A 321 -2.25 -11.92 -1.69
CA TYR A 321 -3.26 -10.97 -1.25
C TYR A 321 -4.42 -10.95 -2.22
N PRO A 322 -5.67 -10.93 -1.74
CA PRO A 322 -6.85 -10.88 -2.58
C PRO A 322 -6.97 -9.54 -3.29
N THR A 323 -7.53 -9.60 -4.49
CA THR A 323 -7.76 -8.40 -5.30
C THR A 323 -9.18 -7.86 -5.16
N ALA A 324 -9.30 -6.53 -5.21
CA ALA A 324 -10.59 -5.84 -5.37
C ALA A 324 -11.10 -5.85 -6.83
N ASN A 325 -10.29 -6.28 -7.78
CA ASN A 325 -10.65 -6.42 -9.18
C ASN A 325 -11.42 -7.73 -9.41
N LYS A 326 -12.77 -7.67 -9.44
CA LYS A 326 -13.61 -8.86 -9.60
C LYS A 326 -13.39 -9.58 -10.93
N ALA A 327 -13.01 -8.86 -12.00
CA ALA A 327 -12.73 -9.45 -13.30
C ALA A 327 -11.41 -10.25 -13.30
N ALA A 328 -10.48 -9.95 -12.37
CA ALA A 328 -9.24 -10.67 -12.23
C ALA A 328 -9.41 -12.06 -11.63
N ARG A 329 -10.43 -12.30 -10.81
CA ARG A 329 -10.62 -13.59 -10.11
C ARG A 329 -10.62 -14.81 -11.03
N GLN A 330 -11.14 -14.70 -12.23
CA GLN A 330 -11.12 -15.79 -13.22
C GLN A 330 -9.73 -16.19 -13.72
N PHE A 331 -8.71 -15.33 -13.48
CA PHE A 331 -7.31 -15.56 -13.87
C PHE A 331 -6.42 -15.90 -12.67
N VAL A 332 -6.96 -15.84 -11.44
CA VAL A 332 -6.29 -16.32 -10.24
C VAL A 332 -6.17 -17.83 -10.32
N THR A 333 -5.01 -18.39 -9.99
CA THR A 333 -4.78 -19.82 -10.04
C THR A 333 -5.68 -20.56 -9.04
N PRO A 334 -6.19 -21.75 -9.36
CA PRO A 334 -7.12 -22.48 -8.49
C PRO A 334 -6.59 -22.70 -7.06
N GLY A 335 -5.28 -22.89 -6.90
CA GLY A 335 -4.66 -23.07 -5.58
C GLY A 335 -4.71 -21.81 -4.71
N VAL A 336 -4.66 -20.62 -5.30
CA VAL A 336 -4.76 -19.34 -4.60
C VAL A 336 -6.23 -18.92 -4.45
N GLU A 337 -7.04 -19.14 -5.48
CA GLU A 337 -8.46 -18.78 -5.47
C GLU A 337 -9.27 -19.58 -4.42
N GLN A 338 -8.90 -20.83 -4.19
CA GLN A 338 -9.54 -21.72 -3.22
C GLN A 338 -8.88 -21.68 -1.83
N ASP A 339 -7.80 -20.95 -1.66
CA ASP A 339 -7.15 -20.78 -0.37
C ASP A 339 -7.99 -19.85 0.52
N ALA A 340 -8.57 -20.41 1.59
CA ALA A 340 -9.38 -19.65 2.54
C ALA A 340 -8.59 -18.61 3.35
N THR A 341 -7.27 -18.60 3.29
CA THR A 341 -6.44 -17.54 3.88
C THR A 341 -6.35 -16.34 2.96
N VAL A 342 -6.44 -16.55 1.63
CA VAL A 342 -6.50 -15.47 0.63
C VAL A 342 -7.95 -14.99 0.45
N TYR A 343 -8.88 -15.91 0.25
CA TYR A 343 -10.30 -15.60 0.05
C TYR A 343 -11.15 -16.30 1.14
N PRO A 344 -11.19 -15.70 2.36
CA PRO A 344 -11.95 -16.26 3.47
C PRO A 344 -13.45 -16.29 3.15
N GLY A 345 -14.14 -17.31 3.68
CA GLY A 345 -15.59 -17.41 3.56
C GLY A 345 -16.34 -16.36 4.38
N ASP A 346 -17.65 -16.25 4.12
CA ASP A 346 -18.51 -15.24 4.77
C ASP A 346 -18.55 -15.35 6.30
N ASP A 347 -18.38 -16.55 6.84
CA ASP A 347 -18.31 -16.80 8.29
C ASP A 347 -17.07 -16.17 8.95
N VAL A 348 -15.96 -16.10 8.22
CA VAL A 348 -14.73 -15.44 8.65
C VAL A 348 -14.85 -13.94 8.42
N LEU A 349 -15.26 -13.53 7.19
CA LEU A 349 -15.39 -12.12 6.81
C LEU A 349 -16.35 -11.35 7.73
N SER A 350 -17.45 -11.98 8.17
CA SER A 350 -18.42 -11.36 9.08
C SER A 350 -17.86 -10.99 10.46
N LYS A 351 -16.71 -11.57 10.84
CA LYS A 351 -16.00 -11.27 12.11
C LYS A 351 -14.88 -10.26 11.92
N MET A 352 -14.51 -9.96 10.67
CA MET A 352 -13.44 -9.00 10.39
C MET A 352 -13.90 -7.57 10.65
N THR A 353 -13.01 -6.76 11.16
CA THR A 353 -13.24 -5.33 11.37
C THR A 353 -12.43 -4.53 10.38
N LEU A 354 -13.11 -3.72 9.55
CA LEU A 354 -12.44 -2.79 8.65
C LEU A 354 -11.70 -1.73 9.48
N MET A 355 -10.43 -1.55 9.20
CA MET A 355 -9.62 -0.48 9.78
C MET A 355 -10.13 0.88 9.34
N LYS A 356 -10.40 1.75 10.31
CA LYS A 356 -10.91 3.12 10.09
C LYS A 356 -9.84 4.16 10.36
N PRO A 357 -9.97 5.35 9.75
CA PRO A 357 -9.12 6.49 10.10
C PRO A 357 -9.21 6.81 11.60
N MET A 358 -8.07 6.80 12.30
CA MET A 358 -8.01 7.05 13.73
C MET A 358 -7.84 8.54 14.03
N PRO A 359 -8.43 9.07 15.12
CA PRO A 359 -8.15 10.42 15.60
C PRO A 359 -6.65 10.66 15.87
N SER A 360 -6.17 11.88 15.58
CA SER A 360 -4.74 12.18 15.70
C SER A 360 -4.18 12.11 17.11
N ASP A 361 -5.02 12.31 18.15
CA ASP A 361 -4.64 12.15 19.56
C ASP A 361 -4.45 10.69 19.94
N ILE A 362 -5.28 9.79 19.40
CA ILE A 362 -5.13 8.35 19.57
C ILE A 362 -3.86 7.85 18.88
N LEU A 363 -3.62 8.24 17.63
CA LEU A 363 -2.37 7.85 16.95
C LEU A 363 -1.11 8.33 17.68
N ARG A 364 -1.12 9.57 18.20
CA ARG A 364 -0.01 10.05 19.03
C ARG A 364 0.16 9.24 20.32
N LEU A 365 -0.96 8.79 20.91
CA LEU A 365 -0.90 7.90 22.07
C LEU A 365 -0.30 6.55 21.72
N GLU A 366 -0.80 5.91 20.67
CA GLU A 366 -0.30 4.62 20.18
C GLU A 366 1.20 4.68 19.89
N ASN A 367 1.64 5.65 19.08
CA ASN A 367 3.05 5.79 18.71
C ASN A 367 3.95 6.01 19.94
N ARG A 368 3.48 6.76 20.93
CA ARG A 368 4.22 6.95 22.18
C ARG A 368 4.31 5.62 22.98
N LEU A 369 3.21 4.91 23.13
CA LEU A 369 3.17 3.63 23.85
C LEU A 369 3.99 2.57 23.10
N TRP A 370 3.94 2.59 21.77
CA TRP A 370 4.75 1.70 20.92
C TRP A 370 6.24 1.94 21.10
N ALA A 371 6.67 3.19 21.07
CA ALA A 371 8.05 3.56 21.33
C ALA A 371 8.51 3.10 22.72
N GLN A 372 7.69 3.27 23.75
CA GLN A 372 7.96 2.77 25.10
C GLN A 372 8.07 1.25 25.14
N LEU A 373 7.18 0.53 24.46
CA LEU A 373 7.22 -0.93 24.39
C LEU A 373 8.52 -1.44 23.75
N LYS A 374 8.94 -0.82 22.66
CA LYS A 374 10.16 -1.23 21.94
C LYS A 374 11.44 -0.96 22.75
N THR A 375 11.50 0.17 23.43
CA THR A 375 12.68 0.58 24.20
C THR A 375 12.74 -0.04 25.60
N GLY A 376 11.64 -0.61 26.10
CA GLY A 376 11.58 -1.22 27.41
C GLY A 376 11.54 -0.23 28.58
N HIS A 377 11.13 1.04 28.32
CA HIS A 377 11.07 2.12 29.32
C HIS A 377 9.63 2.54 29.59
#